data_72321668c4e20c596cb0271f81e14087
#
_entry.id   72321668c4e20c596cb0271f81e14087
#
_cell.length_a   1.000
_cell.length_b   1.000
_cell.length_c   1.000
_cell.angle_alpha   90.00
_cell.angle_beta   90.00
_cell.angle_gamma   90.00
#
_symmetry.space_group_name_H-M   'P 1'
#
loop_
_entity.id
_entity.type
_entity.pdbx_description
1 polymer ?
#
loop_
_entity_poly.entity_id
_entity_poly.type
_entity_poly.pdbx_seq_one_letter_code
_entity_poly.pdbx_strand_id
1 'polypeptide(L)'
;MQRLQELAAKNGPLCVGLDTDPSYIPENIIKQFGSAPEAVLAYNKDIIDRVVAAKSACCFKVQIAYYEAMGLAGLKVYADTLKLVRDSGLVAISDIKRGDIGATSKAYARAHFTGDFETDIITINPYMGFDTLVPFTEYSSPEKGGKGAFVLLCTSNPGYIYG
;
A
#
# COMPACT_ATOMS: atom_id res chain seq x y z
N MET A 1 11.32 8.20 -1.10
CA MET A 1 11.36 8.36 -2.59
C MET A 1 12.69 7.90 -3.18
N GLN A 2 13.84 8.27 -2.62
CA GLN A 2 15.16 7.86 -3.15
C GLN A 2 15.28 6.33 -3.32
N ARG A 3 14.94 5.53 -2.31
CA ARG A 3 14.95 4.07 -2.39
C ARG A 3 14.10 3.50 -3.54
N LEU A 4 12.94 4.11 -3.82
CA LEU A 4 12.10 3.71 -4.96
C LEU A 4 12.82 3.95 -6.29
N GLN A 5 13.50 5.09 -6.44
CA GLN A 5 14.27 5.42 -7.65
C GLN A 5 15.46 4.47 -7.84
N GLU A 6 16.19 4.15 -6.76
CA GLU A 6 17.31 3.19 -6.79
C GLU A 6 16.84 1.78 -7.20
N LEU A 7 15.72 1.31 -6.64
CA LEU A 7 15.14 0.02 -7.00
C LEU A 7 14.59 0.01 -8.43
N ALA A 8 13.97 1.11 -8.88
CA ALA A 8 13.51 1.24 -10.26
C ALA A 8 14.67 1.20 -11.27
N ALA A 9 15.79 1.85 -10.95
CA ALA A 9 16.99 1.79 -11.77
C ALA A 9 17.61 0.37 -11.82
N LYS A 10 17.50 -0.40 -10.72
CA LYS A 10 18.08 -1.74 -10.60
C LYS A 10 17.22 -2.85 -11.19
N ASN A 11 15.91 -2.82 -10.92
CA ASN A 11 14.97 -3.91 -11.21
C ASN A 11 13.95 -3.54 -12.31
N GLY A 12 14.02 -2.30 -12.85
CA GLY A 12 12.99 -1.77 -13.75
C GLY A 12 11.87 -1.03 -13.00
N PRO A 13 11.10 -0.18 -13.70
CA PRO A 13 10.12 0.73 -13.09
C PRO A 13 8.76 0.08 -12.81
N LEU A 14 8.64 -1.24 -12.82
CA LEU A 14 7.37 -1.93 -12.61
C LEU A 14 6.91 -1.81 -11.17
N CYS A 15 5.65 -1.41 -10.98
CA CYS A 15 4.91 -1.51 -9.73
C CYS A 15 3.85 -2.61 -9.86
N VAL A 16 3.85 -3.57 -8.96
CA VAL A 16 2.86 -4.66 -8.95
C VAL A 16 1.72 -4.31 -7.99
N GLY A 17 0.47 -4.32 -8.48
CA GLY A 17 -0.72 -4.10 -7.65
C GLY A 17 -1.17 -5.38 -6.95
N LEU A 18 -1.47 -5.26 -5.66
CA LEU A 18 -2.10 -6.30 -4.84
C LEU A 18 -3.49 -5.83 -4.41
N ASP A 19 -4.31 -5.53 -5.39
CA ASP A 19 -5.73 -5.17 -5.26
C ASP A 19 -6.56 -6.47 -5.25
N THR A 20 -6.21 -7.40 -4.35
CA THR A 20 -6.62 -8.80 -4.43
C THR A 20 -8.04 -9.00 -3.90
N ASP A 21 -8.99 -9.12 -4.82
CA ASP A 21 -10.34 -9.55 -4.50
C ASP A 21 -10.38 -11.08 -4.34
N PRO A 22 -11.06 -11.64 -3.31
CA PRO A 22 -11.20 -13.08 -3.15
C PRO A 22 -11.77 -13.82 -4.38
N SER A 23 -12.57 -13.12 -5.21
CA SER A 23 -13.15 -13.70 -6.44
C SER A 23 -12.10 -14.04 -7.52
N TYR A 24 -10.87 -13.51 -7.40
CA TYR A 24 -9.76 -13.87 -8.29
C TYR A 24 -9.17 -15.24 -7.97
N ILE A 25 -9.48 -15.78 -6.79
CA ILE A 25 -8.93 -17.05 -6.31
C ILE A 25 -9.98 -18.16 -6.52
N PRO A 26 -9.63 -19.25 -7.22
CA PRO A 26 -10.54 -20.35 -7.40
C PRO A 26 -11.08 -20.94 -6.08
N GLU A 27 -12.37 -21.28 -6.02
CA GLU A 27 -13.01 -21.79 -4.79
C GLU A 27 -12.30 -23.00 -4.17
N ASN A 28 -11.79 -23.92 -5.00
CA ASN A 28 -11.06 -25.07 -4.51
C ASN A 28 -9.77 -24.67 -3.78
N ILE A 29 -9.15 -23.57 -4.17
CA ILE A 29 -7.97 -23.03 -3.48
C ILE A 29 -8.40 -22.36 -2.18
N ILE A 30 -9.47 -21.53 -2.19
CA ILE A 30 -9.99 -20.94 -0.94
C ILE A 30 -10.30 -22.02 0.10
N LYS A 31 -10.94 -23.12 -0.31
CA LYS A 31 -11.26 -24.26 0.57
C LYS A 31 -10.02 -24.92 1.19
N GLN A 32 -8.88 -24.91 0.51
CA GLN A 32 -7.62 -25.46 1.05
C GLN A 32 -7.04 -24.62 2.19
N PHE A 33 -7.28 -23.30 2.18
CA PHE A 33 -6.80 -22.38 3.21
C PHE A 33 -7.80 -22.11 4.34
N GLY A 34 -9.01 -22.67 4.28
CA GLY A 34 -10.03 -22.56 5.32
C GLY A 34 -10.85 -21.26 5.27
N SER A 35 -10.31 -20.15 4.77
CA SER A 35 -11.04 -18.89 4.62
C SER A 35 -10.52 -18.04 3.45
N ALA A 36 -11.34 -17.11 2.98
CA ALA A 36 -10.96 -16.19 1.91
C ALA A 36 -9.77 -15.27 2.30
N PRO A 37 -9.73 -14.67 3.50
CA PRO A 37 -8.56 -13.88 3.91
C PRO A 37 -7.25 -14.68 3.91
N GLU A 38 -7.25 -15.91 4.42
CA GLU A 38 -6.05 -16.78 4.43
C GLU A 38 -5.59 -17.13 3.02
N ALA A 39 -6.53 -17.41 2.11
CA ALA A 39 -6.24 -17.68 0.71
C ALA A 39 -5.65 -16.43 0.02
N VAL A 40 -6.18 -15.23 0.30
CA VAL A 40 -5.65 -13.96 -0.21
C VAL A 40 -4.21 -13.73 0.27
N LEU A 41 -3.92 -13.99 1.54
CA LEU A 41 -2.56 -13.85 2.07
C LEU A 41 -1.58 -14.79 1.36
N ALA A 42 -1.97 -16.06 1.20
CA ALA A 42 -1.14 -17.07 0.52
C ALA A 42 -0.91 -16.70 -0.96
N TYR A 43 -1.94 -16.21 -1.63
CA TYR A 43 -1.86 -15.73 -3.02
C TYR A 43 -0.93 -14.53 -3.16
N ASN A 44 -1.09 -13.51 -2.30
CA ASN A 44 -0.21 -12.35 -2.29
C ASN A 44 1.25 -12.75 -2.04
N LYS A 45 1.48 -13.67 -1.09
CA LYS A 45 2.82 -14.17 -0.80
C LYS A 45 3.45 -14.85 -2.01
N ASP A 46 2.73 -15.71 -2.72
CA ASP A 46 3.25 -16.38 -3.93
C ASP A 46 3.61 -15.36 -5.02
N ILE A 47 2.79 -14.33 -5.24
CA ILE A 47 3.10 -13.23 -6.17
C ILE A 47 4.37 -12.49 -5.74
N ILE A 48 4.46 -12.11 -4.46
CA ILE A 48 5.63 -11.39 -3.94
C ILE A 48 6.89 -12.22 -4.15
N ASP A 49 6.88 -13.50 -3.75
CA ASP A 49 8.04 -14.39 -3.86
C ASP A 49 8.50 -14.54 -5.32
N ARG A 50 7.59 -14.71 -6.27
CA ARG A 50 7.89 -14.82 -7.70
C ARG A 50 8.48 -13.53 -8.28
N VAL A 51 7.89 -12.39 -7.96
CA VAL A 51 8.35 -11.08 -8.45
C VAL A 51 9.73 -10.75 -7.90
N VAL A 52 9.99 -11.06 -6.63
CA VAL A 52 11.29 -10.88 -5.97
C VAL A 52 12.34 -11.80 -6.61
N ALA A 53 12.03 -13.08 -6.81
CA ALA A 53 12.93 -14.02 -7.47
C ALA A 53 13.29 -13.60 -8.90
N ALA A 54 12.31 -13.06 -9.63
CA ALA A 54 12.51 -12.57 -11.00
C ALA A 54 13.25 -11.22 -11.07
N LYS A 55 13.39 -10.50 -9.95
CA LYS A 55 13.94 -9.12 -9.89
C LYS A 55 13.29 -8.19 -10.91
N SER A 56 11.97 -8.28 -11.08
CA SER A 56 11.22 -7.65 -12.17
C SER A 56 10.42 -6.42 -11.75
N ALA A 57 10.44 -6.03 -10.47
CA ALA A 57 9.72 -4.86 -9.97
C ALA A 57 10.51 -4.09 -8.92
N CYS A 58 10.16 -2.80 -8.75
CA CYS A 58 10.74 -1.93 -7.72
C CYS A 58 9.85 -1.80 -6.49
N CYS A 59 8.55 -2.02 -6.62
CA CYS A 59 7.58 -1.82 -5.54
C CYS A 59 6.32 -2.65 -5.74
N PHE A 60 5.57 -2.78 -4.65
CA PHE A 60 4.19 -3.26 -4.64
C PHE A 60 3.26 -2.16 -4.14
N LYS A 61 2.07 -2.08 -4.74
CA LYS A 61 0.97 -1.22 -4.28
C LYS A 61 -0.15 -2.08 -3.71
N VAL A 62 -0.52 -1.83 -2.46
CA VAL A 62 -1.57 -2.58 -1.74
C VAL A 62 -2.75 -1.65 -1.51
N GLN A 63 -3.90 -1.94 -2.16
CA GLN A 63 -5.11 -1.15 -2.04
C GLN A 63 -5.93 -1.62 -0.83
N ILE A 64 -6.03 -0.78 0.21
CA ILE A 64 -6.67 -1.14 1.48
C ILE A 64 -8.15 -1.54 1.35
N ALA A 65 -8.88 -0.96 0.40
CA ALA A 65 -10.32 -1.17 0.25
C ALA A 65 -10.70 -2.66 0.09
N TYR A 66 -9.90 -3.44 -0.62
CA TYR A 66 -10.15 -4.87 -0.81
C TYR A 66 -10.02 -5.66 0.50
N TYR A 67 -9.14 -5.21 1.37
CA TYR A 67 -8.89 -5.83 2.68
C TYR A 67 -9.93 -5.35 3.71
N GLU A 68 -10.29 -4.07 3.70
CA GLU A 68 -11.41 -3.54 4.51
C GLU A 68 -12.71 -4.27 4.21
N ALA A 69 -12.99 -4.61 2.94
CA ALA A 69 -14.16 -5.37 2.53
C ALA A 69 -14.24 -6.78 3.14
N MET A 70 -13.11 -7.35 3.57
CA MET A 70 -13.03 -8.64 4.28
C MET A 70 -13.10 -8.49 5.82
N GLY A 71 -13.36 -7.28 6.35
CA GLY A 71 -13.45 -7.00 7.78
C GLY A 71 -12.12 -7.10 8.53
N LEU A 72 -12.16 -7.41 9.82
CA LEU A 72 -10.95 -7.45 10.67
C LEU A 72 -9.92 -8.49 10.21
N ALA A 73 -10.38 -9.63 9.72
CA ALA A 73 -9.48 -10.65 9.16
C ALA A 73 -8.76 -10.13 7.92
N GLY A 74 -9.45 -9.38 7.07
CA GLY A 74 -8.86 -8.72 5.91
C GLY A 74 -7.85 -7.64 6.30
N LEU A 75 -8.12 -6.84 7.32
CA LEU A 75 -7.16 -5.85 7.83
C LEU A 75 -5.88 -6.51 8.38
N LYS A 76 -6.02 -7.69 9.01
CA LYS A 76 -4.83 -8.47 9.39
C LYS A 76 -4.03 -8.92 8.17
N VAL A 77 -4.70 -9.42 7.14
CA VAL A 77 -4.05 -9.80 5.87
C VAL A 77 -3.37 -8.60 5.21
N TYR A 78 -3.99 -7.41 5.27
CA TYR A 78 -3.36 -6.16 4.80
C TYR A 78 -2.04 -5.88 5.52
N ALA A 79 -2.05 -5.91 6.86
CA ALA A 79 -0.85 -5.72 7.67
C ALA A 79 0.25 -6.74 7.33
N ASP A 80 -0.12 -8.02 7.27
CA ASP A 80 0.80 -9.10 6.95
C ASP A 80 1.37 -8.95 5.52
N THR A 81 0.54 -8.55 4.55
CA THR A 81 0.98 -8.29 3.16
C THR A 81 1.99 -7.14 3.08
N LEU A 82 1.72 -6.01 3.77
CA LEU A 82 2.66 -4.89 3.83
C LEU A 82 4.00 -5.32 4.44
N LYS A 83 3.94 -6.13 5.51
CA LYS A 83 5.15 -6.67 6.13
C LYS A 83 5.93 -7.57 5.17
N LEU A 84 5.27 -8.49 4.47
CA LEU A 84 5.92 -9.36 3.47
C LEU A 84 6.63 -8.54 2.39
N VAL A 85 6.01 -7.48 1.88
CA VAL A 85 6.64 -6.60 0.89
C VAL A 85 7.88 -5.92 1.46
N ARG A 86 7.81 -5.34 2.67
CA ARG A 86 8.96 -4.67 3.29
C ARG A 86 10.11 -5.65 3.58
N ASP A 87 9.78 -6.83 4.11
CA ASP A 87 10.76 -7.89 4.41
C ASP A 87 11.46 -8.40 3.14
N SER A 88 10.80 -8.33 1.98
CA SER A 88 11.39 -8.68 0.69
C SER A 88 12.46 -7.68 0.20
N GLY A 89 12.56 -6.53 0.82
CA GLY A 89 13.48 -5.45 0.41
C GLY A 89 12.94 -4.54 -0.69
N LEU A 90 11.72 -4.77 -1.21
CA LEU A 90 11.05 -3.86 -2.14
C LEU A 90 10.27 -2.77 -1.41
N VAL A 91 9.88 -1.71 -2.14
CA VAL A 91 9.10 -0.62 -1.58
C VAL A 91 7.63 -1.02 -1.46
N ALA A 92 7.06 -0.84 -0.27
CA ALA A 92 5.64 -0.99 -0.03
C ALA A 92 4.92 0.35 -0.21
N ILE A 93 3.88 0.37 -1.05
CA ILE A 93 2.99 1.52 -1.26
C ILE A 93 1.61 1.15 -0.77
N SER A 94 1.11 1.85 0.25
CA SER A 94 -0.27 1.72 0.71
C SER A 94 -1.17 2.69 -0.05
N ASP A 95 -2.07 2.14 -0.86
CA ASP A 95 -3.07 2.94 -1.55
C ASP A 95 -4.29 3.12 -0.65
N ILE A 96 -4.28 4.18 0.15
CA ILE A 96 -5.25 4.45 1.22
C ILE A 96 -6.09 5.71 0.97
N LYS A 97 -5.61 6.62 0.14
CA LYS A 97 -6.25 7.89 -0.22
C LYS A 97 -6.78 8.67 0.99
N ARG A 98 -6.01 8.70 2.09
CA ARG A 98 -6.41 9.40 3.31
C ARG A 98 -6.27 10.92 3.17
N GLY A 99 -7.17 11.64 3.82
CA GLY A 99 -7.13 13.09 3.95
C GLY A 99 -8.10 13.49 5.05
N ASP A 100 -7.65 14.38 5.94
CA ASP A 100 -8.43 14.90 7.05
C ASP A 100 -7.75 16.15 7.62
N ILE A 101 -8.32 16.80 8.61
CA ILE A 101 -7.77 18.00 9.22
C ILE A 101 -7.10 17.72 10.58
N GLY A 102 -6.14 18.56 10.96
CA GLY A 102 -5.58 18.65 12.30
C GLY A 102 -5.12 17.32 12.91
N ALA A 103 -5.67 16.98 14.06
CA ALA A 103 -5.28 15.80 14.83
C ALA A 103 -5.61 14.47 14.11
N THR A 104 -6.66 14.44 13.29
CA THR A 104 -7.07 13.26 12.52
C THR A 104 -6.04 12.93 11.43
N SER A 105 -5.53 13.92 10.70
CA SER A 105 -4.41 13.71 9.77
C SER A 105 -3.17 13.13 10.46
N LYS A 106 -2.84 13.61 11.68
CA LYS A 106 -1.75 13.04 12.49
C LYS A 106 -1.99 11.58 12.86
N ALA A 107 -3.24 11.23 13.18
CA ALA A 107 -3.61 9.86 13.50
C ALA A 107 -3.46 8.94 12.28
N TYR A 108 -3.91 9.37 11.10
CA TYR A 108 -3.71 8.62 9.85
C TYR A 108 -2.23 8.46 9.49
N ALA A 109 -1.43 9.55 9.57
CA ALA A 109 0.00 9.48 9.30
C ALA A 109 0.69 8.45 10.21
N ARG A 110 0.41 8.50 11.51
CA ARG A 110 0.95 7.53 12.47
C ARG A 110 0.50 6.10 12.17
N ALA A 111 -0.78 5.88 11.85
CA ALA A 111 -1.32 4.55 11.58
C ALA A 111 -0.63 3.86 10.40
N HIS A 112 -0.23 4.62 9.37
CA HIS A 112 0.32 4.07 8.13
C HIS A 112 1.85 4.21 8.00
N PHE A 113 2.50 4.98 8.86
CA PHE A 113 3.95 5.08 8.87
C PHE A 113 4.62 4.39 10.06
N THR A 114 3.80 3.90 11.00
CA THR A 114 4.28 3.13 12.16
C THR A 114 3.31 1.98 12.48
N GLY A 115 3.71 1.06 13.32
CA GLY A 115 2.86 -0.03 13.81
C GLY A 115 2.50 -1.08 12.75
N ASP A 116 1.31 -1.67 12.89
CA ASP A 116 0.91 -2.83 12.08
C ASP A 116 0.73 -2.51 10.60
N PHE A 117 0.31 -1.29 10.25
CA PHE A 117 0.12 -0.86 8.86
C PHE A 117 1.33 -0.11 8.29
N GLU A 118 2.49 -0.23 8.92
CA GLU A 118 3.68 0.48 8.47
C GLU A 118 3.99 0.19 6.99
N THR A 119 4.23 1.26 6.24
CA THR A 119 4.58 1.24 4.81
C THR A 119 5.66 2.28 4.50
N ASP A 120 6.22 2.22 3.29
CA ASP A 120 7.23 3.19 2.84
C ASP A 120 6.58 4.44 2.22
N ILE A 121 5.49 4.24 1.47
CA ILE A 121 4.80 5.30 0.73
C ILE A 121 3.28 5.12 0.87
N ILE A 122 2.55 6.23 0.95
CA ILE A 122 1.08 6.23 0.99
C ILE A 122 0.50 7.12 -0.12
N THR A 123 -0.79 6.93 -0.42
CA THR A 123 -1.57 7.89 -1.21
C THR A 123 -2.39 8.78 -0.29
N ILE A 124 -2.41 10.10 -0.56
CA ILE A 124 -3.12 11.10 0.25
C ILE A 124 -3.97 12.03 -0.63
N ASN A 125 -5.06 12.54 -0.06
CA ASN A 125 -6.00 13.40 -0.73
C ASN A 125 -5.80 14.87 -0.29
N PRO A 126 -5.48 15.81 -1.19
CA PRO A 126 -5.21 17.20 -0.87
C PRO A 126 -6.44 18.10 -0.81
N TYR A 127 -7.65 17.55 -0.97
CA TYR A 127 -8.88 18.31 -1.09
C TYR A 127 -9.10 19.36 0.03
N MET A 128 -8.68 19.02 1.26
CA MET A 128 -8.86 19.90 2.43
C MET A 128 -7.75 20.94 2.63
N GLY A 129 -6.80 21.06 1.68
CA GLY A 129 -5.74 22.06 1.72
C GLY A 129 -4.36 21.52 2.10
N PHE A 130 -3.32 22.31 1.81
CA PHE A 130 -1.92 21.89 1.99
C PHE A 130 -1.52 21.68 3.46
N ASP A 131 -2.11 22.43 4.39
CA ASP A 131 -1.86 22.29 5.82
C ASP A 131 -2.22 20.88 6.33
N THR A 132 -3.20 20.23 5.69
CA THR A 132 -3.62 18.88 6.02
C THR A 132 -2.63 17.79 5.57
N LEU A 133 -1.73 18.11 4.67
CA LEU A 133 -0.67 17.21 4.18
C LEU A 133 0.58 17.22 5.08
N VAL A 134 0.76 18.29 5.87
CA VAL A 134 1.94 18.46 6.73
C VAL A 134 2.19 17.25 7.65
N PRO A 135 1.19 16.70 8.35
CA PRO A 135 1.38 15.55 9.22
C PRO A 135 1.98 14.32 8.52
N PHE A 136 1.71 14.14 7.23
CA PHE A 136 2.27 13.04 6.44
C PHE A 136 3.70 13.35 5.99
N THR A 137 3.98 14.60 5.59
CA THR A 137 5.31 15.00 5.12
C THR A 137 6.34 15.10 6.25
N GLU A 138 5.91 15.24 7.51
CA GLU A 138 6.80 15.18 8.67
C GLU A 138 7.60 13.87 8.76
N TYR A 139 7.11 12.78 8.19
CA TYR A 139 7.77 11.47 8.16
C TYR A 139 8.78 11.32 7.01
N SER A 140 8.94 12.35 6.16
CA SER A 140 9.86 12.30 5.02
C SER A 140 11.33 12.44 5.40
N SER A 141 11.63 12.99 6.58
CA SER A 141 13.01 13.11 7.04
C SER A 141 13.63 11.74 7.35
N PRO A 142 14.95 11.57 7.12
CA PRO A 142 15.65 10.31 7.41
C PRO A 142 15.48 9.85 8.86
N GLU A 143 15.48 10.77 9.83
CA GLU A 143 15.34 10.51 11.26
C GLU A 143 13.94 9.94 11.61
N LYS A 144 12.93 10.22 10.77
CA LYS A 144 11.56 9.74 10.90
C LYS A 144 11.21 8.61 9.91
N GLY A 145 12.22 8.01 9.28
CA GLY A 145 12.07 6.83 8.44
C GLY A 145 12.05 7.08 6.93
N GLY A 146 12.23 8.33 6.45
CA GLY A 146 12.34 8.65 5.03
C GLY A 146 11.09 8.29 4.20
N LYS A 147 9.90 8.35 4.82
CA LYS A 147 8.63 7.96 4.21
C LYS A 147 8.23 8.90 3.07
N GLY A 148 7.39 8.40 2.17
CA GLY A 148 6.90 9.15 1.01
C GLY A 148 5.38 9.22 0.92
N ALA A 149 4.88 10.18 0.11
CA ALA A 149 3.47 10.26 -0.21
C ALA A 149 3.26 10.59 -1.69
N PHE A 150 2.27 9.95 -2.30
CA PHE A 150 1.69 10.35 -3.58
C PHE A 150 0.42 11.14 -3.31
N VAL A 151 0.40 12.38 -3.75
CA VAL A 151 -0.75 13.26 -3.61
C VAL A 151 -1.66 13.08 -4.82
N LEU A 152 -2.96 12.86 -4.60
CA LEU A 152 -3.94 12.76 -5.67
C LEU A 152 -4.04 14.10 -6.40
N LEU A 153 -3.80 14.09 -7.70
CA LEU A 153 -3.93 15.25 -8.57
C LEU A 153 -4.98 14.99 -9.64
N CYS A 154 -4.82 13.89 -10.38
CA CYS A 154 -5.70 13.50 -11.47
C CYS A 154 -6.07 12.02 -11.30
N THR A 155 -7.36 11.72 -11.39
CA THR A 155 -7.86 10.35 -11.27
C THR A 155 -8.38 9.83 -12.61
N SER A 156 -8.37 8.51 -12.80
CA SER A 156 -8.68 7.88 -14.10
C SER A 156 -10.18 7.71 -14.40
N ASN A 157 -11.04 8.05 -13.44
CA ASN A 157 -12.49 7.88 -13.59
C ASN A 157 -13.11 8.95 -14.51
N PRO A 158 -14.20 8.63 -15.25
CA PRO A 158 -14.83 9.57 -16.18
C PRO A 158 -15.36 10.85 -15.52
N GLY A 159 -15.65 10.82 -14.22
CA GLY A 159 -16.14 11.97 -13.46
C GLY A 159 -15.03 12.95 -13.02
N TYR A 160 -13.77 12.70 -13.40
CA TYR A 160 -12.70 13.66 -13.15
C TYR A 160 -12.96 14.94 -13.99
N ILE A 161 -13.24 16.02 -13.27
CA ILE A 161 -13.47 17.33 -13.90
C ILE A 161 -12.16 18.12 -13.80
N TYR A 162 -11.63 18.51 -14.96
CA TYR A 162 -10.57 19.52 -14.99
C TYR A 162 -11.18 20.85 -14.51
N GLY A 163 -10.85 21.23 -13.27
CA GLY A 163 -11.19 22.55 -12.76
C GLY A 163 -10.16 23.57 -13.21
#